data_3499cdf5b9e0dafc7dca6b2c22c723c9
#
_entry.id   3499cdf5b9e0dafc7dca6b2c22c723c9
#
_cell.length_a   1.000
_cell.length_b   1.000
_cell.length_c   1.000
_cell.angle_alpha   90.00
_cell.angle_beta   90.00
_cell.angle_gamma   90.00
#
_symmetry.space_group_name_H-M   'P 1'
#
loop_
_entity.id
_entity.type
_entity.pdbx_description
1 polymer ?
#
loop_
_entity_poly.entity_id
_entity_poly.type
_entity_poly.pdbx_seq_one_letter_code
_entity_poly.pdbx_strand_id
1 'polypeptide(L)'
;MSYNYYWAAGGGSDQPAYYQFDYDGCAVGCGPVAWAMLFCWGDYQAAHGNAYWAPRNGLYRQNGGRGADAVAPLTQDTGVENAIKELHHEVGTFCLFGSGATTPWDMPGAWNYLSGRTGTGARADWNSLGISNDGLRDRAIDSIANRHTPAVIGIGWLSHYPLAFGYAYQIRVVRHCFFFCWDDTVTDRWFYVNEGWGGGGSGDWVDASTWFTGQIFP
;
A
#
# COMPACT_ATOMS: atom_id res chain seq x y z
N MET A 1 -20.52 14.86 -16.20
CA MET A 1 -19.76 14.58 -14.98
C MET A 1 -18.44 13.93 -15.39
N SER A 2 -17.31 14.46 -14.96
CA SER A 2 -15.99 13.91 -15.32
C SER A 2 -15.25 13.50 -14.05
N TYR A 3 -14.50 12.38 -14.13
CA TYR A 3 -13.58 11.96 -13.09
C TYR A 3 -12.18 12.46 -13.42
N ASN A 4 -11.42 12.81 -12.37
CA ASN A 4 -10.00 13.06 -12.46
C ASN A 4 -9.27 11.84 -11.88
N TYR A 5 -8.31 11.30 -12.62
CA TYR A 5 -7.55 10.10 -12.26
C TYR A 5 -6.07 10.41 -12.10
N TYR A 6 -5.46 9.82 -11.09
CA TYR A 6 -4.03 9.88 -10.80
C TYR A 6 -3.53 8.47 -10.52
N TRP A 7 -2.30 8.17 -10.94
CA TRP A 7 -1.73 6.85 -10.81
C TRP A 7 -0.28 6.92 -10.31
N ALA A 8 0.10 5.92 -9.52
CA ALA A 8 1.50 5.63 -9.25
C ALA A 8 2.22 5.27 -10.56
N ALA A 9 3.54 5.35 -10.57
CA ALA A 9 4.34 4.99 -11.75
C ALA A 9 4.06 3.54 -12.19
N GLY A 10 3.94 3.32 -13.50
CA GLY A 10 3.54 2.04 -14.07
C GLY A 10 2.05 1.74 -14.01
N GLY A 11 1.25 2.58 -13.33
CA GLY A 11 -0.21 2.43 -13.27
C GLY A 11 -0.66 1.04 -12.86
N GLY A 12 -1.64 0.48 -13.59
CA GLY A 12 -2.16 -0.86 -13.33
C GLY A 12 -1.26 -2.01 -13.77
N SER A 13 -0.26 -1.78 -14.64
CA SER A 13 0.58 -2.85 -15.20
C SER A 13 1.71 -3.31 -14.28
N ASP A 14 2.20 -2.41 -13.42
CA ASP A 14 3.37 -2.67 -12.56
C ASP A 14 2.97 -3.02 -11.12
N GLN A 15 1.79 -3.59 -10.94
CA GLN A 15 1.31 -3.99 -9.62
C GLN A 15 1.81 -5.39 -9.25
N PRO A 16 2.48 -5.56 -8.10
CA PRO A 16 2.82 -6.89 -7.59
C PRO A 16 1.56 -7.71 -7.31
N ALA A 17 1.50 -8.92 -7.84
CA ALA A 17 0.40 -9.86 -7.65
C ALA A 17 0.69 -10.80 -6.47
N TYR A 18 0.92 -10.23 -5.28
CA TYR A 18 1.23 -10.99 -4.08
C TYR A 18 -0.04 -11.35 -3.32
N TYR A 19 0.04 -12.42 -2.54
CA TYR A 19 -1.09 -12.95 -1.79
C TYR A 19 -0.68 -13.51 -0.43
N GLN A 20 -1.65 -13.61 0.46
CA GLN A 20 -1.47 -14.26 1.75
C GLN A 20 -1.40 -15.78 1.57
N PHE A 21 -0.52 -16.42 2.32
CA PHE A 21 -0.32 -17.88 2.35
C PHE A 21 -0.25 -18.36 3.79
N ASP A 22 -0.37 -19.67 4.00
CA ASP A 22 -0.22 -20.26 5.33
C ASP A 22 1.23 -20.15 5.81
N TYR A 23 1.40 -19.66 7.03
CA TYR A 23 2.68 -19.56 7.71
C TYR A 23 2.46 -19.89 9.20
N ASP A 24 3.06 -21.01 9.64
CA ASP A 24 2.93 -21.53 11.00
C ASP A 24 1.47 -21.79 11.42
N GLY A 25 0.63 -22.27 10.48
CA GLY A 25 -0.78 -22.60 10.73
C GLY A 25 -1.72 -21.38 10.79
N CYS A 26 -1.28 -20.25 10.28
CA CYS A 26 -2.06 -19.03 10.18
C CYS A 26 -1.78 -18.32 8.86
N ALA A 27 -2.73 -17.54 8.33
CA ALA A 27 -2.42 -16.67 7.20
C ALA A 27 -1.33 -15.65 7.58
N VAL A 28 -0.37 -15.39 6.68
CA VAL A 28 0.78 -14.52 6.93
C VAL A 28 0.39 -13.06 7.25
N GLY A 29 -0.82 -12.65 6.90
CA GLY A 29 -1.38 -11.35 7.22
C GLY A 29 -1.29 -10.31 6.07
N CYS A 30 -2.30 -9.44 5.99
CA CYS A 30 -2.38 -8.40 4.96
C CYS A 30 -1.33 -7.30 5.14
N GLY A 31 -0.95 -6.95 6.37
CA GLY A 31 0.07 -5.94 6.65
C GLY A 31 1.44 -6.27 6.02
N PRO A 32 2.03 -7.46 6.31
CA PRO A 32 3.27 -7.91 5.68
C PRO A 32 3.19 -7.96 4.16
N VAL A 33 2.06 -8.44 3.61
CA VAL A 33 1.86 -8.51 2.14
C VAL A 33 1.83 -7.11 1.53
N ALA A 34 1.12 -6.17 2.14
CA ALA A 34 1.03 -4.79 1.65
C ALA A 34 2.40 -4.09 1.64
N TRP A 35 3.19 -4.25 2.70
CA TRP A 35 4.56 -3.74 2.75
C TRP A 35 5.46 -4.41 1.71
N ALA A 36 5.36 -5.73 1.54
CA ALA A 36 6.12 -6.45 0.52
C ALA A 36 5.78 -5.93 -0.88
N MET A 37 4.49 -5.75 -1.20
CA MET A 37 4.07 -5.17 -2.47
C MET A 37 4.69 -3.78 -2.69
N LEU A 38 4.65 -2.91 -1.68
CA LEU A 38 5.21 -1.57 -1.79
C LEU A 38 6.72 -1.56 -1.98
N PHE A 39 7.46 -2.36 -1.21
CA PHE A 39 8.91 -2.44 -1.27
C PHE A 39 9.41 -3.07 -2.58
N CYS A 40 8.79 -4.17 -2.98
CA CYS A 40 9.14 -4.84 -4.24
C CYS A 40 8.74 -4.02 -5.47
N TRP A 41 7.65 -3.25 -5.39
CA TRP A 41 7.32 -2.28 -6.42
C TRP A 41 8.44 -1.23 -6.58
N GLY A 42 8.99 -0.70 -5.48
CA GLY A 42 10.12 0.24 -5.52
C GLY A 42 11.37 -0.35 -6.18
N ASP A 43 11.71 -1.61 -5.85
CA ASP A 43 12.81 -2.33 -6.49
C ASP A 43 12.57 -2.56 -7.99
N TYR A 44 11.34 -2.94 -8.34
CA TYR A 44 10.95 -3.14 -9.73
C TYR A 44 11.10 -1.84 -10.54
N GLN A 45 10.62 -0.71 -10.01
CA GLN A 45 10.74 0.60 -10.65
C GLN A 45 12.21 1.01 -10.83
N ALA A 46 13.06 0.80 -9.81
CA ALA A 46 14.48 1.07 -9.88
C ALA A 46 15.17 0.26 -11.00
N ALA A 47 14.85 -1.03 -11.09
CA ALA A 47 15.42 -1.94 -12.10
C ALA A 47 14.96 -1.60 -13.53
N HIS A 48 13.79 -0.99 -13.69
CA HIS A 48 13.24 -0.61 -14.99
C HIS A 48 13.52 0.86 -15.36
N GLY A 49 14.51 1.47 -14.71
CA GLY A 49 15.05 2.78 -15.12
C GLY A 49 14.26 3.98 -14.64
N ASN A 50 13.39 3.83 -13.63
CA ASN A 50 12.80 4.96 -12.97
C ASN A 50 13.88 5.69 -12.14
N ALA A 51 14.37 6.82 -12.66
CA ALA A 51 15.48 7.57 -12.07
C ALA A 51 15.21 8.05 -10.64
N TYR A 52 13.95 8.19 -10.25
CA TYR A 52 13.56 8.57 -8.88
C TYR A 52 13.89 7.46 -7.89
N TRP A 53 13.78 6.18 -8.30
CA TRP A 53 14.06 5.01 -7.47
C TRP A 53 15.46 4.43 -7.67
N ALA A 54 16.13 4.77 -8.76
CA ALA A 54 17.52 4.39 -8.99
C ALA A 54 18.44 5.24 -8.07
N PRO A 55 19.41 4.69 -7.46
CA PRO A 55 19.97 3.35 -7.30
C PRO A 55 19.54 2.64 -6.01
N ARG A 56 18.27 2.53 -5.75
CA ARG A 56 17.70 2.13 -4.45
C ARG A 56 17.25 0.68 -4.39
N ASN A 57 17.97 -0.20 -5.08
CA ASN A 57 17.75 -1.63 -5.07
C ASN A 57 18.06 -2.25 -3.70
N GLY A 58 17.46 -3.39 -3.41
CA GLY A 58 17.73 -4.18 -2.20
C GLY A 58 16.54 -4.29 -1.26
N LEU A 59 15.35 -3.91 -1.70
CA LEU A 59 14.10 -4.14 -0.98
C LEU A 59 13.67 -5.61 -1.05
N TYR A 60 14.11 -6.32 -2.08
CA TYR A 60 13.92 -7.74 -2.30
C TYR A 60 15.22 -8.52 -2.05
N ARG A 61 15.14 -9.64 -1.36
CA ARG A 61 16.27 -10.54 -1.12
C ARG A 61 16.09 -11.86 -1.84
N GLN A 62 17.00 -12.18 -2.72
CA GLN A 62 17.12 -13.55 -3.24
C GLN A 62 18.10 -14.35 -2.36
N ASN A 63 17.66 -15.54 -1.91
CA ASN A 63 18.51 -16.51 -1.15
C ASN A 63 19.13 -15.95 0.15
N GLY A 64 18.44 -15.07 0.86
CA GLY A 64 18.92 -14.54 2.15
C GLY A 64 20.08 -13.55 2.05
N GLY A 65 20.51 -13.19 0.85
CA GLY A 65 21.57 -12.21 0.58
C GLY A 65 21.00 -10.85 0.16
N ARG A 66 21.74 -9.77 0.47
CA ARG A 66 21.51 -8.47 -0.17
C ARG A 66 22.09 -8.55 -1.57
N GLY A 67 21.25 -8.69 -2.59
CA GLY A 67 21.69 -8.64 -3.97
C GLY A 67 21.35 -7.28 -4.56
N ALA A 68 22.37 -6.49 -4.92
CA ALA A 68 22.15 -5.25 -5.68
C ALA A 68 21.49 -5.52 -7.05
N ASP A 69 21.49 -6.77 -7.48
CA ASP A 69 21.06 -7.19 -8.82
C ASP A 69 19.75 -8.01 -8.83
N ALA A 70 19.13 -8.20 -7.66
CA ALA A 70 17.86 -8.92 -7.58
C ALA A 70 16.70 -7.97 -7.88
N VAL A 71 16.05 -8.18 -9.00
CA VAL A 71 14.80 -7.48 -9.36
C VAL A 71 13.64 -8.21 -8.70
N ALA A 72 12.84 -7.50 -7.93
CA ALA A 72 11.62 -8.08 -7.38
C ALA A 72 10.65 -8.46 -8.51
N PRO A 73 10.21 -9.74 -8.61
CA PRO A 73 9.23 -10.11 -9.60
C PRO A 73 7.86 -9.53 -9.25
N LEU A 74 7.05 -9.25 -10.27
CA LEU A 74 5.65 -8.83 -10.05
C LEU A 74 4.74 -9.99 -9.61
N THR A 75 5.19 -11.23 -9.78
CA THR A 75 4.48 -12.43 -9.32
C THR A 75 5.18 -13.02 -8.10
N GLN A 76 4.39 -13.55 -7.17
CA GLN A 76 4.95 -14.14 -5.95
C GLN A 76 5.76 -15.40 -6.27
N ASP A 77 6.99 -15.43 -5.79
CA ASP A 77 7.90 -16.57 -5.79
C ASP A 77 8.43 -16.85 -4.37
N THR A 78 9.26 -17.84 -4.20
CA THR A 78 9.86 -18.20 -2.91
C THR A 78 10.66 -17.05 -2.27
N GLY A 79 11.30 -16.20 -3.08
CA GLY A 79 12.02 -15.03 -2.57
C GLY A 79 11.08 -13.97 -2.00
N VAL A 80 9.97 -13.71 -2.69
CA VAL A 80 8.89 -12.82 -2.21
C VAL A 80 8.25 -13.39 -0.94
N GLU A 81 7.96 -14.71 -0.90
CA GLU A 81 7.43 -15.34 0.32
C GLU A 81 8.37 -15.18 1.51
N ASN A 82 9.69 -15.31 1.30
CA ASN A 82 10.67 -15.10 2.36
C ASN A 82 10.69 -13.63 2.82
N ALA A 83 10.58 -12.67 1.91
CA ALA A 83 10.46 -11.26 2.26
C ALA A 83 9.18 -10.98 3.07
N ILE A 84 8.05 -11.58 2.68
CA ILE A 84 6.78 -11.45 3.41
C ILE A 84 6.89 -12.06 4.81
N LYS A 85 7.56 -13.24 4.98
CA LYS A 85 7.80 -13.86 6.28
C LYS A 85 8.69 -12.99 7.17
N GLU A 86 9.74 -12.40 6.62
CA GLU A 86 10.60 -11.48 7.36
C GLU A 86 9.81 -10.24 7.82
N LEU A 87 9.02 -9.64 6.93
CA LEU A 87 8.13 -8.54 7.26
C LEU A 87 7.07 -8.93 8.30
N HIS A 88 6.52 -10.15 8.25
CA HIS A 88 5.60 -10.68 9.26
C HIS A 88 6.20 -10.58 10.68
N HIS A 89 7.47 -10.93 10.84
CA HIS A 89 8.16 -10.80 12.10
C HIS A 89 8.43 -9.34 12.48
N GLU A 90 8.90 -8.54 11.53
CA GLU A 90 9.27 -7.13 11.79
C GLU A 90 8.06 -6.26 12.18
N VAL A 91 6.87 -6.54 11.59
CA VAL A 91 5.64 -5.81 11.93
C VAL A 91 4.82 -6.52 13.02
N GLY A 92 5.41 -7.48 13.73
CA GLY A 92 4.78 -8.13 14.89
C GLY A 92 3.41 -8.76 14.59
N THR A 93 3.24 -9.32 13.38
CA THR A 93 1.98 -9.99 13.02
C THR A 93 1.75 -11.21 13.91
N PHE A 94 0.55 -11.36 14.42
CA PHE A 94 0.15 -12.47 15.28
C PHE A 94 -1.07 -13.20 14.72
N CYS A 95 -1.24 -14.45 15.12
CA CYS A 95 -2.36 -15.26 14.67
C CYS A 95 -3.62 -14.93 15.46
N LEU A 96 -4.68 -14.54 14.76
CA LEU A 96 -6.01 -14.31 15.34
C LEU A 96 -7.06 -15.10 14.54
N PHE A 97 -7.63 -16.14 15.16
CA PHE A 97 -8.63 -17.01 14.50
C PHE A 97 -8.21 -17.57 13.13
N GLY A 98 -6.94 -17.95 12.96
CA GLY A 98 -6.41 -18.49 11.71
C GLY A 98 -6.01 -17.42 10.67
N SER A 99 -6.16 -16.14 10.99
CA SER A 99 -5.72 -15.02 10.16
C SER A 99 -4.59 -14.27 10.82
N GLY A 100 -3.58 -13.85 10.05
CA GLY A 100 -2.53 -12.96 10.52
C GLY A 100 -3.07 -11.55 10.70
N ALA A 101 -2.98 -11.02 11.92
CA ALA A 101 -3.38 -9.68 12.28
C ALA A 101 -2.17 -8.84 12.64
N THR A 102 -2.11 -7.61 12.13
CA THR A 102 -1.06 -6.64 12.44
C THR A 102 -1.72 -5.37 12.97
N THR A 103 -1.25 -4.89 14.13
CA THR A 103 -1.77 -3.64 14.67
C THR A 103 -1.19 -2.41 13.95
N PRO A 104 -1.91 -1.29 13.91
CA PRO A 104 -1.40 -0.10 13.21
C PRO A 104 -0.10 0.45 13.82
N TRP A 105 0.09 0.30 15.13
CA TRP A 105 1.30 0.75 15.82
C TRP A 105 2.50 -0.17 15.63
N ASP A 106 2.30 -1.41 15.17
CA ASP A 106 3.36 -2.35 14.84
C ASP A 106 3.79 -2.25 13.36
N MET A 107 2.91 -1.76 12.50
CA MET A 107 3.21 -1.56 11.06
C MET A 107 4.49 -0.77 10.77
N PRO A 108 4.91 0.25 11.58
CA PRO A 108 6.20 0.92 11.41
C PRO A 108 7.42 0.00 11.56
N GLY A 109 7.27 -1.19 12.16
CA GLY A 109 8.32 -2.22 12.23
C GLY A 109 8.89 -2.61 10.87
N ALA A 110 8.14 -2.41 9.79
CA ALA A 110 8.63 -2.58 8.42
C ALA A 110 9.88 -1.73 8.10
N TRP A 111 10.12 -0.65 8.86
CA TRP A 111 11.36 0.11 8.79
C TRP A 111 12.60 -0.73 9.11
N ASN A 112 12.49 -1.69 10.03
CA ASN A 112 13.60 -2.58 10.37
C ASN A 112 13.99 -3.45 9.16
N TYR A 113 13.00 -3.89 8.39
CA TYR A 113 13.25 -4.61 7.14
C TYR A 113 14.09 -3.78 6.16
N LEU A 114 13.84 -2.48 6.04
CA LEU A 114 14.60 -1.56 5.19
C LEU A 114 15.96 -1.20 5.76
N SER A 115 16.13 -1.26 7.09
CA SER A 115 17.33 -0.80 7.79
C SER A 115 18.60 -1.44 7.23
N GLY A 116 19.55 -0.59 6.83
CA GLY A 116 20.82 -0.98 6.26
C GLY A 116 20.73 -1.68 4.89
N ARG A 117 19.59 -1.68 4.22
CA ARG A 117 19.41 -2.23 2.86
C ARG A 117 19.57 -1.17 1.79
N THR A 118 18.95 -0.02 2.00
CA THR A 118 18.89 1.07 1.03
C THR A 118 18.94 2.41 1.73
N GLY A 119 19.02 3.51 0.94
CA GLY A 119 18.76 4.85 1.45
C GLY A 119 17.27 5.22 1.48
N THR A 120 16.37 4.28 1.16
CA THR A 120 14.93 4.50 1.17
C THR A 120 14.41 4.67 2.57
N GLY A 121 13.64 5.72 2.82
CA GLY A 121 12.89 5.95 4.03
C GLY A 121 11.49 5.34 3.96
N ALA A 122 10.95 4.93 5.10
CA ALA A 122 9.54 4.57 5.21
C ALA A 122 8.88 5.38 6.33
N ARG A 123 7.59 5.63 6.18
CA ARG A 123 6.77 6.30 7.16
C ARG A 123 5.44 5.60 7.29
N ALA A 124 4.94 5.47 8.50
CA ALA A 124 3.60 5.01 8.78
C ALA A 124 2.93 5.95 9.79
N ASP A 125 1.72 6.37 9.48
CA ASP A 125 0.88 7.21 10.33
C ASP A 125 -0.50 6.56 10.43
N TRP A 126 -1.16 6.66 11.59
CA TRP A 126 -2.45 6.01 11.82
C TRP A 126 -3.33 6.75 12.83
N ASN A 127 -4.62 6.41 12.77
CA ASN A 127 -5.58 6.74 13.82
C ASN A 127 -5.84 5.48 14.64
N SER A 128 -5.54 5.51 15.93
CA SER A 128 -5.64 4.36 16.84
C SER A 128 -7.08 3.85 17.04
N LEU A 129 -8.07 4.66 16.71
CA LEU A 129 -9.48 4.28 16.80
C LEU A 129 -10.00 3.58 15.54
N GLY A 130 -9.16 3.44 14.49
CA GLY A 130 -9.57 2.87 13.21
C GLY A 130 -10.58 3.73 12.43
N ILE A 131 -10.66 5.00 12.77
CA ILE A 131 -11.57 5.97 12.13
C ILE A 131 -10.81 6.69 11.03
N SER A 132 -11.43 6.84 9.87
CA SER A 132 -10.86 7.61 8.75
C SER A 132 -10.48 9.02 9.18
N ASN A 133 -9.33 9.46 8.67
CA ASN A 133 -8.77 10.78 8.95
C ASN A 133 -8.35 11.46 7.65
N ASP A 134 -8.83 12.67 7.43
CA ASP A 134 -8.54 13.45 6.21
C ASP A 134 -7.04 13.67 6.00
N GLY A 135 -6.28 13.91 7.05
CA GLY A 135 -4.84 14.09 6.96
C GLY A 135 -4.10 12.82 6.52
N LEU A 136 -4.57 11.62 6.91
CA LEU A 136 -4.02 10.34 6.45
C LEU A 136 -4.38 10.10 4.98
N ARG A 137 -5.64 10.36 4.62
CA ARG A 137 -6.08 10.30 3.22
C ARG A 137 -5.26 11.21 2.32
N ASP A 138 -5.07 12.46 2.72
CA ASP A 138 -4.37 13.46 1.90
C ASP A 138 -2.89 13.09 1.71
N ARG A 139 -2.26 12.42 2.70
CA ARG A 139 -0.90 11.85 2.55
C ARG A 139 -0.87 10.70 1.53
N ALA A 140 -1.84 9.80 1.55
CA ALA A 140 -1.93 8.75 0.54
C ALA A 140 -2.15 9.33 -0.86
N ILE A 141 -3.01 10.35 -0.98
CA ILE A 141 -3.22 11.08 -2.24
C ILE A 141 -1.92 11.76 -2.71
N ASP A 142 -1.20 12.44 -1.81
CA ASP A 142 0.09 13.08 -2.15
C ASP A 142 1.10 12.06 -2.67
N SER A 143 1.18 10.89 -2.03
CA SER A 143 2.05 9.81 -2.49
C SER A 143 1.72 9.38 -3.93
N ILE A 144 0.45 9.15 -4.23
CA ILE A 144 0.00 8.65 -5.53
C ILE A 144 0.04 9.75 -6.59
N ALA A 145 -0.56 10.91 -6.32
CA ALA A 145 -0.80 11.95 -7.32
C ALA A 145 0.44 12.82 -7.60
N ASN A 146 1.25 13.11 -6.58
CA ASN A 146 2.38 14.02 -6.70
C ASN A 146 3.72 13.31 -6.76
N ARG A 147 3.88 12.20 -6.02
CA ARG A 147 5.13 11.42 -5.97
C ARG A 147 5.10 10.21 -6.88
N HIS A 148 3.96 9.92 -7.50
CA HIS A 148 3.76 8.74 -8.35
C HIS A 148 4.16 7.42 -7.68
N THR A 149 3.94 7.32 -6.37
CA THR A 149 4.33 6.20 -5.51
C THR A 149 3.08 5.62 -4.87
N PRO A 150 2.87 4.29 -4.89
CA PRO A 150 1.77 3.66 -4.17
C PRO A 150 1.86 3.93 -2.66
N ALA A 151 0.75 3.77 -1.96
CA ALA A 151 0.70 3.88 -0.51
C ALA A 151 -0.06 2.70 0.10
N VAL A 152 0.47 2.12 1.17
CA VAL A 152 -0.33 1.21 2.01
C VAL A 152 -1.38 2.05 2.70
N ILE A 153 -2.63 1.62 2.65
CA ILE A 153 -3.75 2.27 3.35
C ILE A 153 -4.45 1.29 4.29
N GLY A 154 -5.13 1.81 5.30
CA GLY A 154 -5.99 1.01 6.17
C GLY A 154 -7.44 1.26 5.83
N ILE A 155 -8.20 0.22 5.50
CA ILE A 155 -9.62 0.30 5.16
C ILE A 155 -10.47 -0.55 6.10
N GLY A 156 -11.79 -0.30 6.08
CA GLY A 156 -12.70 -0.90 7.03
C GLY A 156 -12.37 -0.48 8.47
N TRP A 157 -13.01 -1.10 9.45
CA TRP A 157 -12.70 -0.83 10.86
C TRP A 157 -11.56 -1.75 11.33
N LEU A 158 -10.29 -1.27 11.19
CA LEU A 158 -9.06 -2.01 11.55
C LEU A 158 -8.95 -3.39 10.88
N SER A 159 -9.55 -3.53 9.67
CA SER A 159 -9.77 -4.85 9.10
C SER A 159 -8.78 -5.25 8.02
N HIS A 160 -8.24 -4.30 7.26
CA HIS A 160 -7.43 -4.64 6.10
C HIS A 160 -6.42 -3.55 5.69
N TYR A 161 -5.27 -4.00 5.18
CA TYR A 161 -4.21 -3.16 4.64
C TYR A 161 -3.97 -3.48 3.15
N PRO A 162 -4.67 -2.83 2.23
CA PRO A 162 -4.35 -2.92 0.80
C PRO A 162 -3.27 -1.93 0.40
N LEU A 163 -2.73 -2.11 -0.82
CA LEU A 163 -1.84 -1.16 -1.46
C LEU A 163 -2.61 -0.32 -2.48
N ALA A 164 -2.70 1.00 -2.26
CA ALA A 164 -3.36 1.93 -3.17
C ALA A 164 -2.40 2.39 -4.28
N PHE A 165 -2.78 2.15 -5.53
CA PHE A 165 -2.04 2.51 -6.74
C PHE A 165 -2.64 3.68 -7.50
N GLY A 166 -3.91 3.95 -7.33
CA GLY A 166 -4.63 5.02 -8.01
C GLY A 166 -5.49 5.84 -7.08
N TYR A 167 -5.76 7.05 -7.49
CA TYR A 167 -6.67 7.98 -6.85
C TYR A 167 -7.59 8.60 -7.88
N ALA A 168 -8.86 8.67 -7.58
CA ALA A 168 -9.83 9.39 -8.40
C ALA A 168 -10.69 10.31 -7.54
N TYR A 169 -11.14 11.39 -8.14
CA TYR A 169 -12.18 12.23 -7.54
C TYR A 169 -13.16 12.76 -8.56
N GLN A 170 -14.36 13.05 -8.09
CA GLN A 170 -15.41 13.72 -8.83
C GLN A 170 -16.00 14.85 -7.99
N ILE A 171 -16.21 16.00 -8.62
CA ILE A 171 -16.92 17.12 -8.01
C ILE A 171 -18.34 17.13 -8.54
N ARG A 172 -19.32 17.17 -7.66
CA ARG A 172 -20.74 17.27 -8.00
C ARG A 172 -21.43 18.32 -7.16
N VAL A 173 -22.43 18.95 -7.73
CA VAL A 173 -23.32 19.88 -7.02
C VAL A 173 -24.53 19.08 -6.55
N VAL A 174 -24.84 19.19 -5.27
CA VAL A 174 -26.01 18.57 -4.63
C VAL A 174 -26.96 19.67 -4.19
N ARG A 175 -28.18 19.62 -4.70
CA ARG A 175 -29.22 20.58 -4.33
C ARG A 175 -30.00 20.06 -3.14
N HIS A 176 -30.02 20.86 -2.09
CA HIS A 176 -30.81 20.64 -0.89
C HIS A 176 -32.00 21.57 -0.90
N CYS A 177 -33.20 21.05 -0.56
CA CYS A 177 -34.42 21.86 -0.45
C CYS A 177 -35.16 21.48 0.84
N PHE A 178 -35.51 22.49 1.66
CA PHE A 178 -36.40 22.38 2.78
C PHE A 178 -37.46 23.49 2.72
N PHE A 179 -37.24 24.68 3.29
CA PHE A 179 -38.08 25.87 3.06
C PHE A 179 -37.57 26.74 1.91
N PHE A 180 -36.27 26.64 1.61
CA PHE A 180 -35.60 27.24 0.45
C PHE A 180 -34.59 26.24 -0.06
N CYS A 181 -34.15 26.46 -1.29
CA CYS A 181 -33.16 25.58 -1.92
C CYS A 181 -31.77 26.24 -1.90
N TRP A 182 -30.74 25.43 -1.65
CA TRP A 182 -29.34 25.81 -1.79
C TRP A 182 -28.54 24.69 -2.43
N ASP A 183 -27.46 25.04 -3.06
CA ASP A 183 -26.57 24.09 -3.74
C ASP A 183 -25.27 23.96 -2.94
N ASP A 184 -24.85 22.70 -2.65
CA ASP A 184 -23.57 22.36 -2.04
C ASP A 184 -22.68 21.68 -3.05
N THR A 185 -21.37 21.94 -2.97
CA THR A 185 -20.35 21.24 -3.75
C THR A 185 -19.79 20.09 -2.93
N VAL A 186 -19.98 18.87 -3.41
CA VAL A 186 -19.48 17.65 -2.78
C VAL A 186 -18.37 17.06 -3.65
N THR A 187 -17.29 16.62 -3.01
CA THR A 187 -16.19 15.92 -3.67
C THR A 187 -16.20 14.46 -3.20
N ASP A 188 -16.56 13.57 -4.11
CA ASP A 188 -16.44 12.13 -3.88
C ASP A 188 -15.02 11.69 -4.29
N ARG A 189 -14.40 10.77 -3.53
CA ARG A 189 -13.02 10.35 -3.70
C ARG A 189 -12.89 8.85 -3.57
N TRP A 190 -11.99 8.24 -4.38
CA TRP A 190 -11.76 6.80 -4.39
C TRP A 190 -10.27 6.50 -4.52
N PHE A 191 -9.85 5.38 -3.91
CA PHE A 191 -8.57 4.74 -4.18
C PHE A 191 -8.77 3.50 -5.03
N TYR A 192 -7.88 3.29 -6.00
CA TYR A 192 -7.73 2.02 -6.68
C TYR A 192 -6.74 1.16 -5.91
N VAL A 193 -7.18 0.03 -5.39
CA VAL A 193 -6.41 -0.76 -4.43
C VAL A 193 -6.11 -2.17 -4.95
N ASN A 194 -4.93 -2.67 -4.60
CA ASN A 194 -4.58 -4.08 -4.69
C ASN A 194 -4.71 -4.67 -3.29
N GLU A 195 -5.63 -5.60 -3.15
CA GLU A 195 -6.01 -6.20 -1.86
C GLU A 195 -4.98 -7.20 -1.33
N GLY A 196 -3.99 -7.62 -2.12
CA GLY A 196 -3.01 -8.64 -1.73
C GLY A 196 -3.58 -10.06 -1.69
N TRP A 197 -4.50 -10.38 -2.59
CA TRP A 197 -5.15 -11.70 -2.67
C TRP A 197 -4.66 -12.53 -3.86
N GLY A 198 -3.64 -12.07 -4.56
CA GLY A 198 -3.19 -12.66 -5.81
C GLY A 198 -4.05 -12.23 -7.00
N GLY A 199 -3.78 -12.76 -8.19
CA GLY A 199 -4.65 -12.54 -9.35
C GLY A 199 -4.31 -11.33 -10.22
N GLY A 200 -3.04 -11.06 -10.45
CA GLY A 200 -2.58 -10.33 -11.64
C GLY A 200 -3.19 -8.94 -11.86
N GLY A 201 -3.14 -8.06 -10.88
CA GLY A 201 -3.45 -6.64 -11.08
C GLY A 201 -4.95 -6.30 -11.13
N SER A 202 -5.82 -7.17 -10.66
CA SER A 202 -7.22 -6.85 -10.45
C SER A 202 -7.38 -6.05 -9.16
N GLY A 203 -7.33 -4.73 -9.28
CA GLY A 203 -7.67 -3.84 -8.18
C GLY A 203 -9.13 -3.39 -8.29
N ASP A 204 -9.65 -2.94 -7.17
CA ASP A 204 -10.98 -2.37 -7.08
C ASP A 204 -10.92 -0.90 -6.65
N TRP A 205 -11.95 -0.13 -7.07
CA TRP A 205 -12.14 1.23 -6.58
C TRP A 205 -12.91 1.18 -5.27
N VAL A 206 -12.27 1.67 -4.20
CA VAL A 206 -12.86 1.79 -2.86
C VAL A 206 -12.99 3.25 -2.47
N ASP A 207 -13.92 3.58 -1.56
CA ASP A 207 -14.00 4.91 -0.98
C ASP A 207 -12.65 5.33 -0.38
N ALA A 208 -12.25 6.59 -0.58
CA ALA A 208 -10.97 7.09 -0.11
C ALA A 208 -10.96 7.40 1.41
N SER A 209 -11.60 6.55 2.18
CA SER A 209 -11.55 6.57 3.64
C SER A 209 -10.38 5.72 4.12
N THR A 210 -9.47 6.30 4.89
CA THR A 210 -8.35 5.55 5.47
C THR A 210 -8.04 6.00 6.90
N TRP A 211 -7.73 5.02 7.75
CA TRP A 211 -7.27 5.22 9.12
C TRP A 211 -5.77 4.94 9.30
N PHE A 212 -5.10 4.50 8.23
CA PHE A 212 -3.67 4.22 8.18
C PHE A 212 -3.09 4.65 6.84
N THR A 213 -1.87 5.17 6.84
CA THR A 213 -1.09 5.34 5.60
C THR A 213 0.37 4.96 5.84
N GLY A 214 0.88 4.09 4.96
CA GLY A 214 2.28 3.69 4.89
C GLY A 214 2.89 4.11 3.56
N GLN A 215 4.05 4.74 3.60
CA GLN A 215 4.71 5.33 2.45
C GLN A 215 6.20 4.99 2.45
N ILE A 216 6.82 5.00 1.27
CA ILE A 216 8.27 4.97 1.10
C ILE A 216 8.74 6.23 0.40
N PHE A 217 9.97 6.60 0.67
CA PHE A 217 10.64 7.77 0.11
C PHE A 217 12.00 7.37 -0.43
N PRO A 218 12.39 7.85 -1.62
CA PRO A 218 13.72 7.67 -2.18
C PRO A 218 14.78 8.28 -1.28
#